data_41c3668951c4cb603077da0ddaa53267
#
_entry.id   41c3668951c4cb603077da0ddaa53267
#
_cell.length_a   1.000
_cell.length_b   1.000
_cell.length_c   1.000
_cell.angle_alpha   90.00
_cell.angle_beta   90.00
_cell.angle_gamma   90.00
#
_symmetry.space_group_name_H-M   'P 1'
#
loop_
_entity.id
_entity.type
_entity.pdbx_description
1 polymer ?
#
loop_
_entity_poly.entity_id
_entity_poly.type
_entity_poly.pdbx_seq_one_letter_code
_entity_poly.pdbx_strand_id
1 'polypeptide(L)'
;MNIQPANRIASVSEYYFSRKGKEIARLNAEGKDIISLAIGSPDMPPSKETIETLCNVAQQDNTHGYQPTVGIPELRQAMARFYKRWYDVDLDPKTEIQPLIGSKEGILHVTLALCNPGDKVLVPNPGYPTYTALNRLLGTEIVNYDLLEENGWQPDFDQLEAMDLSDVKIM
;
A
#
# COMPACT_ATOMS: atom_id res chain seq x y z
N MET A 1 -25.42 -23.70 11.86
CA MET A 1 -24.79 -23.37 10.58
C MET A 1 -23.29 -23.43 10.78
N ASN A 2 -22.56 -24.30 10.09
CA ASN A 2 -21.10 -24.41 10.24
C ASN A 2 -20.46 -23.58 9.11
N ILE A 3 -20.01 -22.37 9.43
CA ILE A 3 -19.39 -21.46 8.45
C ILE A 3 -17.90 -21.78 8.37
N GLN A 4 -17.46 -22.22 7.20
CA GLN A 4 -16.05 -22.48 6.92
C GLN A 4 -15.44 -21.28 6.17
N PRO A 5 -14.30 -20.74 6.61
CA PRO A 5 -13.58 -19.72 5.87
C PRO A 5 -13.09 -20.25 4.51
N ALA A 6 -12.92 -19.36 3.53
CA ALA A 6 -12.30 -19.74 2.27
C ALA A 6 -10.85 -20.22 2.49
N ASN A 7 -10.39 -21.18 1.69
CA ASN A 7 -9.03 -21.76 1.82
C ASN A 7 -7.91 -20.70 1.79
N ARG A 8 -8.10 -19.64 1.02
CA ARG A 8 -7.13 -18.52 0.93
C ARG A 8 -6.88 -17.83 2.29
N ILE A 9 -7.84 -17.89 3.21
CA ILE A 9 -7.71 -17.28 4.55
C ILE A 9 -6.74 -18.08 5.43
N ALA A 10 -6.48 -19.34 5.14
CA ALA A 10 -5.52 -20.17 5.89
C ALA A 10 -4.08 -19.61 5.81
N SER A 11 -3.75 -18.87 4.75
CA SER A 11 -2.44 -18.22 4.59
C SER A 11 -2.33 -16.86 5.31
N VAL A 12 -3.45 -16.33 5.83
CA VAL A 12 -3.48 -15.01 6.49
C VAL A 12 -3.09 -15.17 7.96
N SER A 13 -1.99 -14.54 8.34
CA SER A 13 -1.56 -14.44 9.74
C SER A 13 -1.79 -13.03 10.29
N GLU A 14 -1.82 -12.92 11.62
CA GLU A 14 -1.89 -11.59 12.25
C GLU A 14 -0.70 -10.73 11.80
N TYR A 15 -0.99 -9.49 11.45
CA TYR A 15 0.02 -8.53 11.02
C TYR A 15 1.11 -8.35 12.08
N TYR A 16 2.37 -8.49 11.68
CA TYR A 16 3.51 -8.50 12.59
C TYR A 16 3.53 -7.30 13.55
N PHE A 17 3.34 -6.08 13.03
CA PHE A 17 3.36 -4.87 13.85
C PHE A 17 2.17 -4.77 14.82
N SER A 18 1.00 -5.33 14.47
CA SER A 18 -0.13 -5.44 15.40
C SER A 18 0.24 -6.31 16.61
N ARG A 19 0.84 -7.47 16.36
CA ARG A 19 1.31 -8.37 17.40
C ARG A 19 2.38 -7.72 18.30
N LYS A 20 3.35 -7.03 17.66
CA LYS A 20 4.41 -6.31 18.41
C LYS A 20 3.86 -5.12 19.19
N GLY A 21 2.88 -4.40 18.69
CA GLY A 21 2.20 -3.34 19.42
C GLY A 21 1.51 -3.85 20.69
N LYS A 22 0.82 -5.00 20.60
CA LYS A 22 0.21 -5.66 21.79
C LYS A 22 1.27 -6.07 22.80
N GLU A 23 2.40 -6.64 22.36
CA GLU A 23 3.53 -7.03 23.24
C GLU A 23 4.12 -5.83 23.97
N ILE A 24 4.39 -4.72 23.25
CA ILE A 24 4.92 -3.48 23.83
C ILE A 24 3.93 -2.89 24.84
N ALA A 25 2.64 -2.83 24.49
CA ALA A 25 1.60 -2.34 25.40
C ALA A 25 1.56 -3.15 26.71
N ARG A 26 1.65 -4.48 26.63
CA ARG A 26 1.72 -5.35 27.82
C ARG A 26 2.96 -5.06 28.65
N LEU A 27 4.14 -4.96 28.02
CA LEU A 27 5.40 -4.70 28.73
C LEU A 27 5.40 -3.32 29.40
N ASN A 28 4.82 -2.32 28.76
CA ASN A 28 4.68 -0.98 29.36
C ASN A 28 3.70 -0.98 30.54
N ALA A 29 2.63 -1.77 30.48
CA ALA A 29 1.74 -1.98 31.62
C ALA A 29 2.44 -2.67 32.81
N GLU A 30 3.50 -3.43 32.55
CA GLU A 30 4.39 -4.03 33.56
C GLU A 30 5.51 -3.08 34.05
N GLY A 31 5.53 -1.82 33.56
CA GLY A 31 6.48 -0.79 33.98
C GLY A 31 7.84 -0.84 33.24
N LYS A 32 7.91 -1.46 32.04
CA LYS A 32 9.17 -1.56 31.28
C LYS A 32 9.55 -0.27 30.54
N ASP A 33 8.62 0.66 30.37
CA ASP A 33 8.83 1.96 29.70
C ASP A 33 9.50 1.85 28.31
N ILE A 34 8.96 0.97 27.48
CA ILE A 34 9.50 0.72 26.14
C ILE A 34 9.06 1.81 25.16
N ILE A 35 10.03 2.47 24.54
CA ILE A 35 9.81 3.42 23.44
C ILE A 35 9.73 2.63 22.13
N SER A 36 8.58 2.68 21.45
CA SER A 36 8.36 1.97 20.19
C SER A 36 8.85 2.80 18.99
N LEU A 37 9.78 2.25 18.22
CA LEU A 37 10.20 2.77 16.92
C LEU A 37 9.69 1.88 15.75
N ALA A 38 8.71 1.01 16.03
CA ALA A 38 8.25 0.01 15.08
C ALA A 38 7.38 0.57 13.95
N ILE A 39 6.67 1.68 14.19
CA ILE A 39 5.77 2.30 13.22
C ILE A 39 6.13 3.76 13.09
N GLY A 40 6.50 4.18 11.87
CA GLY A 40 6.65 5.59 11.53
C GLY A 40 5.26 6.21 11.35
N SER A 41 4.90 7.12 12.23
CA SER A 41 3.67 7.91 12.11
C SER A 41 4.02 9.39 12.15
N PRO A 42 3.43 10.23 11.29
CA PRO A 42 3.58 11.67 11.43
C PRO A 42 3.14 12.13 12.83
N ASP A 43 3.97 12.91 13.48
CA ASP A 43 3.72 13.47 14.81
C ASP A 43 3.16 14.90 14.77
N MET A 44 3.24 15.54 13.61
CA MET A 44 2.71 16.88 13.38
C MET A 44 1.35 16.85 12.69
N PRO A 45 0.42 17.75 13.07
CA PRO A 45 -0.85 17.89 12.37
C PRO A 45 -0.63 18.40 10.94
N PRO A 46 -1.61 18.22 10.04
CA PRO A 46 -1.63 18.92 8.75
C PRO A 46 -1.58 20.44 8.95
N SER A 47 -1.24 21.18 7.88
CA SER A 47 -1.24 22.64 7.96
C SER A 47 -2.61 23.18 8.40
N LYS A 48 -2.60 24.31 9.09
CA LYS A 48 -3.83 24.97 9.54
C LYS A 48 -4.78 25.27 8.37
N GLU A 49 -4.23 25.70 7.24
CA GLU A 49 -4.98 25.95 6.01
C GLU A 49 -5.71 24.67 5.51
N THR A 50 -5.04 23.52 5.54
CA THR A 50 -5.64 22.23 5.16
C THR A 50 -6.81 21.89 6.07
N ILE A 51 -6.64 22.05 7.39
CA ILE A 51 -7.68 21.74 8.37
C ILE A 51 -8.88 22.70 8.20
N GLU A 52 -8.62 24.01 8.06
CA GLU A 52 -9.68 25.01 7.85
C GLU A 52 -10.44 24.76 6.55
N THR A 53 -9.75 24.42 5.46
CA THR A 53 -10.38 24.06 4.19
C THR A 53 -11.28 22.85 4.34
N LEU A 54 -10.81 21.78 5.00
CA LEU A 54 -11.62 20.59 5.27
C LEU A 54 -12.88 20.93 6.05
N CYS A 55 -12.75 21.71 7.14
CA CYS A 55 -13.89 22.11 7.97
C CYS A 55 -14.91 22.96 7.19
N ASN A 56 -14.42 23.91 6.39
CA ASN A 56 -15.29 24.78 5.58
C ASN A 56 -16.04 24.00 4.50
N VAL A 57 -15.36 23.07 3.81
CA VAL A 57 -16.02 22.22 2.80
C VAL A 57 -17.03 21.26 3.43
N ALA A 58 -16.69 20.67 4.58
CA ALA A 58 -17.58 19.75 5.29
C ALA A 58 -18.88 20.40 5.78
N GLN A 59 -18.94 21.73 5.90
CA GLN A 59 -20.15 22.47 6.27
C GLN A 59 -21.06 22.84 5.09
N GLN A 60 -20.64 22.54 3.86
CA GLN A 60 -21.43 22.84 2.67
C GLN A 60 -22.47 21.74 2.42
N ASP A 61 -23.71 22.11 2.18
CA ASP A 61 -24.84 21.19 2.01
C ASP A 61 -24.70 20.22 0.84
N ASN A 62 -23.91 20.57 -0.17
CA ASN A 62 -23.76 19.82 -1.42
C ASN A 62 -22.54 18.86 -1.45
N THR A 63 -21.86 18.66 -0.34
CA THR A 63 -20.63 17.85 -0.28
C THR A 63 -20.82 16.43 0.29
N HIS A 64 -22.06 16.10 0.72
CA HIS A 64 -22.37 14.85 1.43
C HIS A 64 -23.05 13.78 0.57
N GLY A 65 -23.25 14.06 -0.72
CA GLY A 65 -23.88 13.14 -1.64
C GLY A 65 -23.02 11.94 -2.02
N TYR A 66 -23.65 10.93 -2.64
CA TYR A 66 -22.93 9.80 -3.22
C TYR A 66 -22.00 10.28 -4.33
N GLN A 67 -20.75 9.83 -4.27
CA GLN A 67 -19.71 10.26 -5.20
C GLN A 67 -19.44 9.23 -6.30
N PRO A 68 -18.94 9.65 -7.46
CA PRO A 68 -18.52 8.73 -8.52
C PRO A 68 -17.44 7.76 -8.03
N THR A 69 -17.51 6.50 -8.45
CA THR A 69 -16.53 5.44 -8.10
C THR A 69 -15.11 5.77 -8.54
N VAL A 70 -14.95 6.59 -9.58
CA VAL A 70 -13.66 7.07 -10.08
C VAL A 70 -13.13 8.31 -9.35
N GLY A 71 -13.85 8.80 -8.35
CA GLY A 71 -13.54 10.05 -7.66
C GLY A 71 -14.06 11.29 -8.38
N ILE A 72 -14.23 12.38 -7.62
CA ILE A 72 -14.71 13.65 -8.18
C ILE A 72 -13.66 14.28 -9.10
N PRO A 73 -14.10 14.99 -10.16
CA PRO A 73 -13.19 15.61 -11.13
C PRO A 73 -12.18 16.57 -10.49
N GLU A 74 -12.58 17.32 -9.48
CA GLU A 74 -11.74 18.29 -8.76
C GLU A 74 -10.56 17.62 -8.06
N LEU A 75 -10.78 16.47 -7.41
CA LEU A 75 -9.73 15.68 -6.77
C LEU A 75 -8.73 15.15 -7.79
N ARG A 76 -9.24 14.56 -8.89
CA ARG A 76 -8.40 14.00 -9.94
C ARG A 76 -7.55 15.08 -10.64
N GLN A 77 -8.13 16.26 -10.90
CA GLN A 77 -7.40 17.41 -11.42
C GLN A 77 -6.36 17.90 -10.42
N ALA A 78 -6.66 17.92 -9.11
CA ALA A 78 -5.69 18.30 -8.08
C ALA A 78 -4.50 17.32 -8.05
N MET A 79 -4.76 16.01 -8.17
CA MET A 79 -3.71 14.99 -8.27
C MET A 79 -2.85 15.19 -9.53
N ALA A 80 -3.46 15.46 -10.69
CA ALA A 80 -2.71 15.74 -11.91
C ALA A 80 -1.79 16.97 -11.74
N ARG A 81 -2.31 18.06 -11.17
CA ARG A 81 -1.49 19.25 -10.86
C ARG A 81 -0.35 18.96 -9.89
N PHE A 82 -0.59 18.10 -8.89
CA PHE A 82 0.43 17.68 -7.93
C PHE A 82 1.58 16.94 -8.63
N TYR A 83 1.26 15.95 -9.46
CA TYR A 83 2.25 15.19 -10.22
C TYR A 83 3.03 16.08 -11.19
N LYS A 84 2.34 16.98 -11.90
CA LYS A 84 3.03 17.96 -12.77
C LYS A 84 3.99 18.85 -11.99
N ARG A 85 3.55 19.38 -10.86
CA ARG A 85 4.34 20.32 -10.05
C ARG A 85 5.61 19.70 -9.44
N TRP A 86 5.49 18.47 -8.91
CA TRP A 86 6.54 17.88 -8.08
C TRP A 86 7.42 16.87 -8.83
N TYR A 87 6.90 16.27 -9.88
CA TYR A 87 7.57 15.21 -10.63
C TYR A 87 7.73 15.51 -12.12
N ASP A 88 7.20 16.63 -12.59
CA ASP A 88 7.12 17.01 -14.02
C ASP A 88 6.45 15.96 -14.91
N VAL A 89 5.46 15.24 -14.34
CA VAL A 89 4.68 14.24 -15.04
C VAL A 89 3.32 14.80 -15.41
N ASP A 90 2.98 14.76 -16.69
CA ASP A 90 1.67 15.13 -17.20
C ASP A 90 0.75 13.90 -17.18
N LEU A 91 -0.41 14.01 -16.50
CA LEU A 91 -1.41 12.97 -16.40
C LEU A 91 -2.77 13.52 -16.85
N ASP A 92 -3.50 12.75 -17.68
CA ASP A 92 -4.90 13.05 -17.95
C ASP A 92 -5.76 12.71 -16.72
N PRO A 93 -6.38 13.72 -16.06
CA PRO A 93 -7.20 13.44 -14.89
C PRO A 93 -8.43 12.58 -15.17
N LYS A 94 -8.83 12.38 -16.44
CA LYS A 94 -10.00 11.58 -16.81
C LYS A 94 -9.69 10.09 -16.95
N THR A 95 -8.48 9.73 -17.36
CA THR A 95 -8.13 8.37 -17.76
C THR A 95 -6.94 7.77 -17.00
N GLU A 96 -6.05 8.60 -16.43
CA GLU A 96 -4.79 8.15 -15.87
C GLU A 96 -4.69 8.31 -14.34
N ILE A 97 -5.79 8.72 -13.67
CA ILE A 97 -5.81 8.91 -12.23
C ILE A 97 -6.98 8.13 -11.61
N GLN A 98 -6.67 7.26 -10.66
CA GLN A 98 -7.62 6.58 -9.80
C GLN A 98 -7.32 6.92 -8.33
N PRO A 99 -8.16 7.72 -7.66
CA PRO A 99 -8.05 7.96 -6.23
C PRO A 99 -8.23 6.66 -5.43
N LEU A 100 -7.45 6.50 -4.38
CA LEU A 100 -7.42 5.32 -3.52
C LEU A 100 -7.50 5.72 -2.05
N ILE A 101 -8.00 4.83 -1.21
CA ILE A 101 -7.93 4.95 0.26
C ILE A 101 -6.63 4.29 0.73
N GLY A 102 -5.50 4.87 0.32
CA GLY A 102 -4.16 4.38 0.59
C GLY A 102 -3.62 3.41 -0.47
N SER A 103 -2.28 3.32 -0.55
CA SER A 103 -1.56 2.55 -1.58
C SER A 103 -1.81 1.05 -1.55
N LYS A 104 -2.13 0.47 -0.38
CA LYS A 104 -2.42 -0.98 -0.26
C LYS A 104 -3.60 -1.41 -1.11
N GLU A 105 -4.63 -0.57 -1.18
CA GLU A 105 -5.80 -0.80 -2.04
C GLU A 105 -5.39 -0.84 -3.51
N GLY A 106 -4.54 0.09 -3.95
CA GLY A 106 -4.03 0.12 -5.32
C GLY A 106 -3.22 -1.12 -5.67
N ILE A 107 -2.32 -1.56 -4.78
CA ILE A 107 -1.52 -2.77 -4.98
C ILE A 107 -2.46 -3.98 -5.14
N LEU A 108 -3.49 -4.11 -4.28
CA LEU A 108 -4.48 -5.18 -4.39
C LEU A 108 -5.21 -5.14 -5.72
N HIS A 109 -5.72 -3.97 -6.13
CA HIS A 109 -6.52 -3.84 -7.35
C HIS A 109 -5.69 -4.09 -8.62
N VAL A 110 -4.44 -3.60 -8.66
CA VAL A 110 -3.53 -3.86 -9.79
C VAL A 110 -3.22 -5.35 -9.89
N THR A 111 -2.90 -6.00 -8.77
CA THR A 111 -2.62 -7.44 -8.78
C THR A 111 -3.87 -8.24 -9.19
N LEU A 112 -5.06 -7.89 -8.68
CA LEU A 112 -6.32 -8.54 -9.07
C LEU A 112 -6.64 -8.38 -10.57
N ALA A 113 -6.30 -7.22 -11.16
CA ALA A 113 -6.59 -6.93 -12.55
C ALA A 113 -5.63 -7.64 -13.52
N LEU A 114 -4.39 -7.90 -13.10
CA LEU A 114 -3.33 -8.36 -13.99
C LEU A 114 -2.87 -9.80 -13.72
N CYS A 115 -3.15 -10.37 -12.54
CA CYS A 115 -2.67 -11.68 -12.15
C CYS A 115 -3.78 -12.66 -11.84
N ASN A 116 -3.62 -13.89 -12.29
CA ASN A 116 -4.41 -15.04 -11.88
C ASN A 116 -3.69 -15.82 -10.77
N PRO A 117 -4.40 -16.68 -10.01
CA PRO A 117 -3.73 -17.64 -9.13
C PRO A 117 -2.72 -18.49 -9.91
N GLY A 118 -1.49 -18.57 -9.40
CA GLY A 118 -0.37 -19.26 -10.04
C GLY A 118 0.53 -18.39 -10.93
N ASP A 119 0.11 -17.18 -11.30
CA ASP A 119 0.98 -16.23 -12.00
C ASP A 119 2.12 -15.76 -11.09
N LYS A 120 3.30 -15.52 -11.65
CA LYS A 120 4.49 -15.08 -10.91
C LYS A 120 4.53 -13.57 -10.73
N VAL A 121 4.90 -13.17 -9.52
CA VAL A 121 5.10 -11.77 -9.14
C VAL A 121 6.48 -11.60 -8.50
N LEU A 122 7.26 -10.63 -8.99
CA LEU A 122 8.59 -10.34 -8.47
C LEU A 122 8.49 -9.38 -7.27
N VAL A 123 9.05 -9.78 -6.13
CA VAL A 123 8.89 -9.06 -4.85
C VAL A 123 10.26 -8.84 -4.20
N PRO A 124 10.59 -7.62 -3.74
CA PRO A 124 11.85 -7.35 -3.05
C PRO A 124 11.94 -8.09 -1.71
N ASN A 125 13.16 -8.52 -1.36
CA ASN A 125 13.46 -9.14 -0.08
C ASN A 125 14.76 -8.54 0.53
N PRO A 126 14.69 -7.80 1.67
CA PRO A 126 13.49 -7.44 2.41
C PRO A 126 12.58 -6.48 1.63
N GLY A 127 11.28 -6.52 1.91
CA GLY A 127 10.30 -5.70 1.21
C GLY A 127 9.10 -5.31 2.08
N TYR A 128 8.25 -4.47 1.52
CA TYR A 128 7.03 -4.06 2.21
C TYR A 128 6.11 -5.26 2.43
N PRO A 129 5.70 -5.57 3.67
CA PRO A 129 4.95 -6.79 3.98
C PRO A 129 3.66 -6.97 3.19
N THR A 130 3.09 -5.89 2.69
CA THR A 130 1.88 -5.89 1.88
C THR A 130 2.06 -6.66 0.57
N TYR A 131 3.22 -6.55 -0.08
CA TYR A 131 3.50 -7.26 -1.33
C TYR A 131 3.37 -8.78 -1.15
N THR A 132 4.04 -9.31 -0.14
CA THR A 132 3.97 -10.75 0.16
C THR A 132 2.58 -11.18 0.64
N ALA A 133 1.95 -10.40 1.53
CA ALA A 133 0.66 -10.77 2.11
C ALA A 133 -0.46 -10.80 1.07
N LEU A 134 -0.52 -9.80 0.17
CA LEU A 134 -1.53 -9.74 -0.89
C LEU A 134 -1.35 -10.86 -1.91
N ASN A 135 -0.12 -11.11 -2.35
CA ASN A 135 0.17 -12.14 -3.32
C ASN A 135 -0.18 -13.55 -2.79
N ARG A 136 0.12 -13.85 -1.53
CA ARG A 136 -0.33 -15.07 -0.87
C ARG A 136 -1.85 -15.19 -0.81
N LEU A 137 -2.56 -14.10 -0.48
CA LEU A 137 -4.02 -14.07 -0.44
C LEU A 137 -4.63 -14.32 -1.83
N LEU A 138 -4.02 -13.80 -2.87
CA LEU A 138 -4.48 -13.94 -4.26
C LEU A 138 -4.04 -15.26 -4.91
N GLY A 139 -3.15 -16.00 -4.25
CA GLY A 139 -2.65 -17.29 -4.75
C GLY A 139 -1.64 -17.17 -5.88
N THR A 140 -1.00 -16.02 -6.04
CA THR A 140 0.10 -15.85 -6.98
C THR A 140 1.40 -16.47 -6.43
N GLU A 141 2.32 -16.84 -7.30
CA GLU A 141 3.66 -17.32 -6.95
C GLU A 141 4.59 -16.13 -6.74
N ILE A 142 5.25 -16.09 -5.57
CA ILE A 142 6.18 -15.02 -5.23
C ILE A 142 7.58 -15.44 -5.63
N VAL A 143 8.19 -14.68 -6.53
CA VAL A 143 9.60 -14.74 -6.87
C VAL A 143 10.31 -13.59 -6.18
N ASN A 144 11.31 -13.87 -5.34
CA ASN A 144 12.02 -12.83 -4.62
C ASN A 144 13.27 -12.40 -5.39
N TYR A 145 13.59 -11.12 -5.30
CA TYR A 145 14.92 -10.59 -5.56
C TYR A 145 15.47 -9.92 -4.30
N ASP A 146 16.74 -10.18 -4.00
CA ASP A 146 17.31 -9.75 -2.74
C ASP A 146 17.89 -8.33 -2.83
N LEU A 147 17.61 -7.54 -1.79
CA LEU A 147 18.22 -6.24 -1.56
C LEU A 147 19.30 -6.42 -0.50
N LEU A 148 20.58 -6.38 -0.92
CA LEU A 148 21.71 -6.68 -0.06
C LEU A 148 22.42 -5.41 0.41
N GLU A 149 22.97 -5.45 1.62
CA GLU A 149 23.72 -4.33 2.19
C GLU A 149 24.95 -3.97 1.34
N GLU A 150 25.63 -4.95 0.77
CA GLU A 150 26.78 -4.76 -0.12
C GLU A 150 26.44 -3.98 -1.40
N ASN A 151 25.16 -4.03 -1.84
CA ASN A 151 24.64 -3.26 -2.97
C ASN A 151 23.89 -1.99 -2.51
N GLY A 152 24.09 -1.56 -1.26
CA GLY A 152 23.42 -0.38 -0.70
C GLY A 152 21.91 -0.50 -0.65
N TRP A 153 21.37 -1.72 -0.51
CA TRP A 153 19.94 -2.03 -0.49
C TRP A 153 19.21 -1.66 -1.80
N GLN A 154 19.96 -1.59 -2.91
CA GLN A 154 19.42 -1.39 -4.24
C GLN A 154 19.24 -2.72 -4.97
N PRO A 155 18.29 -2.80 -5.93
CA PRO A 155 18.18 -3.96 -6.80
C PRO A 155 19.50 -4.20 -7.56
N ASP A 156 19.94 -5.45 -7.60
CA ASP A 156 21.02 -5.89 -8.47
C ASP A 156 20.45 -6.18 -9.86
N PHE A 157 20.65 -5.25 -10.80
CA PHE A 157 20.10 -5.37 -12.15
C PHE A 157 20.75 -6.48 -12.95
N ASP A 158 22.03 -6.77 -12.72
CA ASP A 158 22.73 -7.88 -13.40
C ASP A 158 22.13 -9.22 -12.95
N GLN A 159 21.82 -9.36 -11.66
CA GLN A 159 21.12 -10.52 -11.13
C GLN A 159 19.68 -10.63 -11.70
N LEU A 160 18.95 -9.53 -11.77
CA LEU A 160 17.61 -9.50 -12.33
C LEU A 160 17.58 -9.88 -13.81
N GLU A 161 18.55 -9.40 -14.60
CA GLU A 161 18.68 -9.75 -16.02
C GLU A 161 19.05 -11.24 -16.23
N ALA A 162 19.76 -11.84 -15.25
CA ALA A 162 20.10 -13.25 -15.30
C ALA A 162 18.95 -14.19 -14.88
N MET A 163 17.89 -13.66 -14.26
CA MET A 163 16.71 -14.44 -13.86
C MET A 163 15.82 -14.75 -15.06
N ASP A 164 15.18 -15.92 -15.04
CA ASP A 164 14.09 -16.21 -15.97
C ASP A 164 12.81 -15.48 -15.49
N LEU A 165 12.55 -14.34 -16.08
CA LEU A 165 11.39 -13.49 -15.79
C LEU A 165 10.27 -13.62 -16.84
N SER A 166 10.36 -14.59 -17.75
CA SER A 166 9.42 -14.76 -18.86
C SER A 166 7.96 -14.92 -18.43
N ASP A 167 7.73 -15.54 -17.28
CA ASP A 167 6.40 -15.79 -16.70
C ASP A 167 6.00 -14.76 -15.63
N VAL A 168 6.86 -13.77 -15.34
CA VAL A 168 6.56 -12.73 -14.34
C VAL A 168 5.59 -11.72 -14.91
N LYS A 169 4.49 -11.46 -14.18
CA LYS A 169 3.43 -10.53 -14.60
C LYS A 169 3.63 -9.12 -14.05
N ILE A 170 4.14 -9.00 -12.83
CA ILE A 170 4.31 -7.72 -12.12
C ILE A 170 5.63 -7.76 -11.33
N MET A 171 6.26 -6.61 -11.26
CA MET A 171 7.35 -6.30 -10.33
C MET A 171 6.95 -5.15 -9.41
#